data_e930693727ae0d92ce8c78faac8f85ef
#
_entry.id   e930693727ae0d92ce8c78faac8f85ef
#
_cell.length_a   1.000
_cell.length_b   1.000
_cell.length_c   1.000
_cell.angle_alpha   90.00
_cell.angle_beta   90.00
_cell.angle_gamma   90.00
#
_symmetry.space_group_name_H-M   'P 1'
#
loop_
_entity.id
_entity.type
_entity.pdbx_description
1 polymer ?
#
loop_
_entity_poly.entity_id
_entity_poly.type
_entity_poly.pdbx_seq_one_letter_code
_entity_poly.pdbx_strand_id
1 'polypeptide(L)'
;QIYKRFYESKQQTLAVACEVVKVSSSATKIDFSKLIEEFKPFVPNASEETWNKCYVPVLLKSKELFERSNRKPNNGEELMLSALDQWPQGTRMRQIQRRSLKKFLEWAVIRTKLPAAYAPPATVPEIKADKKIGYAFADQQILALIEDEKDPKWQFSYQLLATYGLRPAELRNLRIQDGVNGKELWSIYRKSKGGTKGDKTEPRKLQALFVKDADGNPIDWKLQERIEIGEELPPLGDVNKELAGSSLRTRLKRKKLYQQIKEDAKKLGQECVPYSFRHRYAKESHAAGFPTSNIAQAMGHSVQVHLQNYARFTPDLTTDLYSKANKISA
;
A
#
# COMPACT_ATOMS: atom_id res chain seq x y z
N GLN A 1 -40.82 -22.54 -6.63
CA GLN A 1 -41.09 -23.92 -6.15
C GLN A 1 -42.33 -23.97 -5.25
N ILE A 2 -42.51 -23.05 -4.29
CA ILE A 2 -43.68 -23.01 -3.40
C ILE A 2 -44.98 -22.86 -4.17
N TYR A 3 -45.05 -21.89 -5.09
CA TYR A 3 -46.24 -21.70 -5.96
C TYR A 3 -46.50 -22.89 -6.87
N LYS A 4 -45.49 -23.51 -7.44
CA LYS A 4 -45.65 -24.70 -8.29
C LYS A 4 -46.26 -25.86 -7.51
N ARG A 5 -45.77 -26.14 -6.30
CA ARG A 5 -46.33 -27.19 -5.43
C ARG A 5 -47.73 -26.88 -4.93
N PHE A 6 -48.02 -25.61 -4.63
CA PHE A 6 -49.36 -25.19 -4.22
C PHE A 6 -50.43 -25.47 -5.33
N TYR A 7 -50.05 -25.22 -6.60
CA TYR A 7 -50.93 -25.45 -7.72
C TYR A 7 -51.00 -26.93 -8.15
N GLU A 8 -49.94 -27.69 -7.96
CA GLU A 8 -49.89 -29.11 -8.31
C GLU A 8 -50.61 -30.00 -7.28
N SER A 9 -50.74 -29.58 -6.04
CA SER A 9 -51.40 -30.34 -4.97
C SER A 9 -52.75 -29.70 -4.61
N LYS A 10 -53.83 -30.20 -5.20
CA LYS A 10 -55.23 -29.73 -5.02
C LYS A 10 -55.75 -29.70 -3.56
N GLN A 11 -54.98 -30.09 -2.56
CA GLN A 11 -55.40 -30.21 -1.15
C GLN A 11 -54.41 -29.64 -0.10
N GLN A 12 -53.34 -29.01 -0.51
CA GLN A 12 -52.37 -28.44 0.46
C GLN A 12 -52.55 -26.94 0.64
N THR A 13 -52.58 -26.47 1.89
CA THR A 13 -52.56 -25.04 2.19
C THR A 13 -51.17 -24.45 1.90
N LEU A 14 -51.12 -23.14 1.65
CA LEU A 14 -49.87 -22.42 1.43
C LEU A 14 -48.88 -22.63 2.59
N ALA A 15 -49.38 -22.75 3.82
CA ALA A 15 -48.59 -23.04 5.02
C ALA A 15 -47.87 -24.38 4.92
N VAL A 16 -48.55 -25.45 4.49
CA VAL A 16 -47.97 -26.80 4.30
C VAL A 16 -46.95 -26.81 3.15
N ALA A 17 -47.20 -26.07 2.08
CA ALA A 17 -46.26 -25.94 0.98
C ALA A 17 -44.97 -25.17 1.40
N CYS A 18 -45.08 -24.20 2.31
CA CYS A 18 -43.97 -23.50 2.92
C CYS A 18 -43.19 -24.38 3.93
N GLU A 19 -43.86 -25.19 4.73
CA GLU A 19 -43.23 -26.10 5.69
C GLU A 19 -42.42 -27.19 4.99
N VAL A 20 -42.93 -27.78 3.91
CA VAL A 20 -42.20 -28.78 3.12
C VAL A 20 -40.93 -28.18 2.47
N VAL A 21 -40.95 -26.90 2.10
CA VAL A 21 -39.75 -26.21 1.60
C VAL A 21 -38.77 -25.93 2.71
N LYS A 22 -39.24 -25.69 3.95
CA LYS A 22 -38.38 -25.54 5.12
C LYS A 22 -37.70 -26.84 5.56
N VAL A 23 -38.40 -27.95 5.48
CA VAL A 23 -37.88 -29.29 5.86
C VAL A 23 -36.85 -29.81 4.86
N SER A 24 -36.94 -29.41 3.56
CA SER A 24 -35.92 -29.77 2.56
C SER A 24 -34.59 -28.98 2.71
N SER A 25 -34.53 -28.00 3.54
CA SER A 25 -33.27 -27.41 4.01
C SER A 25 -32.68 -28.28 5.13
N SER A 26 -32.23 -29.51 4.82
CA SER A 26 -31.23 -30.16 5.67
C SER A 26 -30.11 -29.18 5.80
N ALA A 27 -29.86 -28.72 7.01
CA ALA A 27 -28.77 -27.80 7.31
C ALA A 27 -27.46 -28.52 6.97
N THR A 28 -27.06 -28.43 5.71
CA THR A 28 -25.76 -28.93 5.26
C THR A 28 -24.75 -28.27 6.16
N LYS A 29 -24.09 -29.04 6.99
CA LYS A 29 -23.09 -28.51 7.94
C LYS A 29 -22.07 -27.72 7.14
N ILE A 30 -22.09 -26.40 7.28
CA ILE A 30 -21.22 -25.49 6.53
C ILE A 30 -19.79 -25.77 6.95
N ASP A 31 -18.99 -26.31 6.05
CA ASP A 31 -17.55 -26.46 6.23
C ASP A 31 -16.84 -25.18 5.83
N PHE A 32 -16.56 -24.35 6.81
CA PHE A 32 -15.93 -23.06 6.60
C PHE A 32 -14.48 -23.18 6.08
N SER A 33 -13.77 -24.28 6.39
CA SER A 33 -12.42 -24.54 5.87
C SER A 33 -12.45 -24.73 4.37
N LYS A 34 -13.37 -25.58 3.91
CA LYS A 34 -13.58 -25.85 2.48
C LYS A 34 -13.99 -24.55 1.74
N LEU A 35 -14.82 -23.72 2.35
CA LEU A 35 -15.20 -22.43 1.75
C LEU A 35 -14.00 -21.49 1.56
N ILE A 36 -13.08 -21.45 2.52
CA ILE A 36 -11.85 -20.63 2.42
C ILE A 36 -10.98 -21.12 1.25
N GLU A 37 -10.81 -22.43 1.11
CA GLU A 37 -10.04 -23.03 0.01
C GLU A 37 -10.69 -22.75 -1.34
N GLU A 38 -12.01 -22.91 -1.45
CA GLU A 38 -12.78 -22.62 -2.67
C GLU A 38 -12.76 -21.13 -3.03
N PHE A 39 -12.64 -20.22 -2.05
CA PHE A 39 -12.58 -18.77 -2.29
C PHE A 39 -11.24 -18.29 -2.82
N LYS A 40 -10.13 -18.92 -2.44
CA LYS A 40 -8.77 -18.46 -2.81
C LYS A 40 -8.60 -18.22 -4.32
N PRO A 41 -9.07 -19.09 -5.23
CA PRO A 41 -9.00 -18.87 -6.68
C PRO A 41 -9.76 -17.63 -7.17
N PHE A 42 -10.74 -17.14 -6.43
CA PHE A 42 -11.52 -15.94 -6.79
C PHE A 42 -10.83 -14.62 -6.40
N VAL A 43 -9.61 -14.71 -5.85
CA VAL A 43 -8.75 -13.56 -5.55
C VAL A 43 -7.42 -13.69 -6.31
N PRO A 44 -7.44 -13.82 -7.64
CA PRO A 44 -6.26 -14.21 -8.44
C PRO A 44 -5.14 -13.16 -8.41
N ASN A 45 -5.45 -11.93 -8.04
CA ASN A 45 -4.48 -10.84 -7.96
C ASN A 45 -3.79 -10.72 -6.58
N ALA A 46 -4.16 -11.56 -5.61
CA ALA A 46 -3.50 -11.61 -4.32
C ALA A 46 -2.27 -12.51 -4.40
N SER A 47 -1.08 -11.94 -4.15
CA SER A 47 0.10 -12.75 -3.90
C SER A 47 -0.10 -13.60 -2.64
N GLU A 48 0.71 -14.65 -2.47
CA GLU A 48 0.66 -15.50 -1.28
C GLU A 48 0.84 -14.68 0.01
N GLU A 49 1.74 -13.70 -0.02
CA GLU A 49 1.93 -12.77 1.10
C GLU A 49 0.67 -11.94 1.37
N THR A 50 0.03 -11.42 0.32
CA THR A 50 -1.23 -10.65 0.44
C THR A 50 -2.34 -11.53 0.97
N TRP A 51 -2.46 -12.76 0.47
CA TRP A 51 -3.44 -13.74 0.95
C TRP A 51 -3.26 -13.97 2.45
N ASN A 52 -2.05 -14.36 2.88
CA ASN A 52 -1.73 -14.68 4.26
C ASN A 52 -1.90 -13.48 5.21
N LYS A 53 -1.62 -12.26 4.76
CA LYS A 53 -1.68 -11.06 5.59
C LYS A 53 -3.06 -10.40 5.62
N CYS A 54 -3.76 -10.39 4.48
CA CYS A 54 -4.98 -9.60 4.32
C CYS A 54 -6.27 -10.44 4.38
N TYR A 55 -6.22 -11.73 4.05
CA TYR A 55 -7.41 -12.58 4.00
C TYR A 55 -7.43 -13.61 5.12
N VAL A 56 -6.36 -14.40 5.25
CA VAL A 56 -6.29 -15.51 6.21
C VAL A 56 -6.69 -15.11 7.63
N PRO A 57 -6.20 -14.00 8.22
CA PRO A 57 -6.51 -13.70 9.62
C PRO A 57 -8.01 -13.52 9.89
N VAL A 58 -8.72 -12.78 9.05
CA VAL A 58 -10.16 -12.55 9.25
C VAL A 58 -10.98 -13.77 8.87
N LEU A 59 -10.56 -14.55 7.89
CA LEU A 59 -11.27 -15.78 7.49
C LEU A 59 -11.13 -16.87 8.56
N LEU A 60 -9.95 -17.04 9.15
CA LEU A 60 -9.76 -17.97 10.27
C LEU A 60 -10.54 -17.52 11.52
N LYS A 61 -10.60 -16.22 11.79
CA LYS A 61 -11.43 -15.70 12.89
C LYS A 61 -12.92 -15.95 12.64
N SER A 62 -13.36 -15.75 11.40
CA SER A 62 -14.75 -16.05 11.02
C SER A 62 -15.07 -17.54 11.13
N LYS A 63 -14.14 -18.42 10.74
CA LYS A 63 -14.25 -19.86 10.92
C LYS A 63 -14.40 -20.19 12.40
N GLU A 64 -13.52 -19.70 13.28
CA GLU A 64 -13.59 -19.91 14.72
C GLU A 64 -14.97 -19.52 15.29
N LEU A 65 -15.50 -18.35 14.91
CA LEU A 65 -16.80 -17.88 15.35
C LEU A 65 -17.94 -18.78 14.83
N PHE A 66 -17.83 -19.30 13.62
CA PHE A 66 -18.83 -20.15 13.00
C PHE A 66 -18.85 -21.58 13.58
N GLU A 67 -17.71 -22.06 14.05
CA GLU A 67 -17.54 -23.40 14.65
C GLU A 67 -17.85 -23.43 16.15
N ARG A 68 -18.03 -22.28 16.81
CA ARG A 68 -18.42 -22.24 18.23
C ARG A 68 -19.78 -22.91 18.44
N SER A 69 -19.87 -23.74 19.47
CA SER A 69 -21.13 -24.40 19.85
C SER A 69 -22.14 -23.40 20.41
N ASN A 70 -21.67 -22.39 21.13
CA ASN A 70 -22.47 -21.36 21.76
C ASN A 70 -22.23 -20.00 21.07
N ARG A 71 -23.29 -19.22 20.81
CA ARG A 71 -23.22 -17.87 20.24
C ARG A 71 -22.61 -17.81 18.82
N LYS A 72 -23.11 -18.65 17.91
CA LYS A 72 -22.80 -18.49 16.48
C LYS A 72 -23.40 -17.18 15.98
N PRO A 73 -22.69 -16.42 15.13
CA PRO A 73 -23.30 -15.28 14.46
C PRO A 73 -24.47 -15.73 13.58
N ASN A 74 -25.60 -15.03 13.68
CA ASN A 74 -26.84 -15.40 12.96
C ASN A 74 -26.91 -14.82 11.55
N ASN A 75 -26.11 -13.79 11.28
CA ASN A 75 -26.10 -13.08 9.99
C ASN A 75 -24.71 -12.49 9.68
N GLY A 76 -24.59 -11.90 8.49
CA GLY A 76 -23.35 -11.33 7.99
C GLY A 76 -22.87 -10.11 8.79
N GLU A 77 -23.77 -9.30 9.30
CA GLU A 77 -23.43 -8.13 10.13
C GLU A 77 -22.80 -8.57 11.46
N GLU A 78 -23.46 -9.47 12.17
CA GLU A 78 -22.99 -10.01 13.45
C GLU A 78 -21.65 -10.73 13.29
N LEU A 79 -21.49 -11.52 12.21
CA LEU A 79 -20.22 -12.17 11.87
C LEU A 79 -19.12 -11.15 11.60
N MET A 80 -19.39 -10.10 10.81
CA MET A 80 -18.41 -9.07 10.51
C MET A 80 -18.01 -8.28 11.75
N LEU A 81 -18.94 -7.86 12.57
CA LEU A 81 -18.65 -7.14 13.81
C LEU A 81 -17.78 -7.98 14.75
N SER A 82 -18.18 -9.22 15.01
CA SER A 82 -17.46 -10.13 15.91
C SER A 82 -16.07 -10.53 15.37
N ALA A 83 -15.95 -10.76 14.04
CA ALA A 83 -14.68 -11.12 13.46
C ALA A 83 -13.69 -9.95 13.44
N LEU A 84 -14.17 -8.72 13.29
CA LEU A 84 -13.33 -7.51 13.22
C LEU A 84 -12.95 -6.93 14.58
N ASP A 85 -13.54 -7.43 15.67
CA ASP A 85 -13.32 -6.89 17.03
C ASP A 85 -11.85 -6.95 17.48
N GLN A 86 -11.08 -7.92 16.99
CA GLN A 86 -9.65 -8.02 17.30
C GLN A 86 -8.78 -6.90 16.68
N TRP A 87 -9.31 -6.11 15.75
CA TRP A 87 -8.61 -4.96 15.16
C TRP A 87 -9.26 -3.65 15.63
N PRO A 88 -8.50 -2.75 16.27
CA PRO A 88 -9.04 -1.48 16.76
C PRO A 88 -9.70 -0.65 15.66
N GLN A 89 -10.77 0.05 16.00
CA GLN A 89 -11.43 1.03 15.12
C GLN A 89 -10.43 2.08 14.64
N GLY A 90 -10.62 2.64 13.46
CA GLY A 90 -9.73 3.65 12.90
C GLY A 90 -8.39 3.13 12.39
N THR A 91 -8.14 1.80 12.43
CA THR A 91 -6.88 1.25 11.93
C THR A 91 -6.96 0.82 10.47
N ARG A 92 -5.85 0.99 9.75
CA ARG A 92 -5.73 0.51 8.36
C ARG A 92 -5.89 -1.00 8.25
N MET A 93 -5.41 -1.76 9.25
CA MET A 93 -5.54 -3.21 9.26
C MET A 93 -7.01 -3.63 9.34
N ARG A 94 -7.80 -3.02 10.23
CA ARG A 94 -9.25 -3.29 10.31
C ARG A 94 -9.93 -3.02 8.97
N GLN A 95 -9.61 -1.93 8.29
CA GLN A 95 -10.18 -1.64 6.96
C GLN A 95 -9.82 -2.72 5.91
N ILE A 96 -8.59 -3.23 5.96
CA ILE A 96 -8.15 -4.31 5.06
C ILE A 96 -8.92 -5.59 5.35
N GLN A 97 -8.97 -6.02 6.61
CA GLN A 97 -9.65 -7.25 7.03
C GLN A 97 -11.15 -7.18 6.73
N ARG A 98 -11.77 -6.02 6.97
CA ARG A 98 -13.18 -5.78 6.62
C ARG A 98 -13.45 -5.96 5.11
N ARG A 99 -12.61 -5.39 4.25
CA ARG A 99 -12.75 -5.54 2.79
C ARG A 99 -12.59 -7.00 2.35
N SER A 100 -11.66 -7.70 2.98
CA SER A 100 -11.42 -9.11 2.67
C SER A 100 -12.59 -9.99 3.09
N LEU A 101 -13.12 -9.78 4.29
CA LEU A 101 -14.29 -10.51 4.77
C LEU A 101 -15.54 -10.18 3.95
N LYS A 102 -15.76 -8.90 3.62
CA LYS A 102 -16.86 -8.48 2.75
C LYS A 102 -16.83 -9.23 1.41
N LYS A 103 -15.68 -9.28 0.74
CA LYS A 103 -15.53 -10.01 -0.53
C LYS A 103 -15.82 -11.50 -0.39
N PHE A 104 -15.37 -12.11 0.69
CA PHE A 104 -15.64 -13.53 0.96
C PHE A 104 -17.15 -13.79 1.16
N LEU A 105 -17.81 -12.99 1.97
CA LEU A 105 -19.25 -13.14 2.23
C LEU A 105 -20.09 -12.89 0.97
N GLU A 106 -19.76 -11.85 0.19
CA GLU A 106 -20.41 -11.61 -1.11
C GLU A 106 -20.27 -12.80 -2.04
N TRP A 107 -19.05 -13.33 -2.18
CA TRP A 107 -18.81 -14.53 -3.00
C TRP A 107 -19.58 -15.75 -2.49
N ALA A 108 -19.56 -16.01 -1.18
CA ALA A 108 -20.19 -17.19 -0.59
C ALA A 108 -21.71 -17.17 -0.70
N VAL A 109 -22.33 -15.99 -0.53
CA VAL A 109 -23.79 -15.82 -0.66
C VAL A 109 -24.22 -15.91 -2.12
N ILE A 110 -23.54 -15.21 -3.03
CA ILE A 110 -23.85 -15.28 -4.48
C ILE A 110 -23.74 -16.71 -5.01
N ARG A 111 -22.80 -17.50 -4.51
CA ARG A 111 -22.58 -18.91 -4.87
C ARG A 111 -23.46 -19.89 -4.08
N THR A 112 -24.41 -19.40 -3.30
CA THR A 112 -25.29 -20.21 -2.44
C THR A 112 -24.55 -21.16 -1.47
N LYS A 113 -23.31 -20.81 -1.13
CA LYS A 113 -22.47 -21.54 -0.17
C LYS A 113 -22.82 -21.16 1.28
N LEU A 114 -23.28 -19.91 1.48
CA LEU A 114 -23.85 -19.40 2.71
C LEU A 114 -25.29 -18.92 2.47
N PRO A 115 -26.18 -19.03 3.48
CA PRO A 115 -27.52 -18.45 3.42
C PRO A 115 -27.49 -16.93 3.15
N ALA A 116 -28.52 -16.41 2.50
CA ALA A 116 -28.64 -14.97 2.19
C ALA A 116 -28.52 -14.05 3.42
N ALA A 117 -28.87 -14.55 4.62
CA ALA A 117 -28.69 -13.83 5.87
C ALA A 117 -27.25 -13.44 6.16
N TYR A 118 -26.26 -14.15 5.60
CA TYR A 118 -24.83 -13.83 5.72
C TYR A 118 -24.31 -12.84 4.67
N ALA A 119 -25.19 -12.24 3.88
CA ALA A 119 -24.78 -11.12 3.02
C ALA A 119 -24.15 -10.01 3.89
N PRO A 120 -23.02 -9.43 3.45
CA PRO A 120 -22.41 -8.34 4.20
C PRO A 120 -23.34 -7.13 4.19
N PRO A 121 -23.46 -6.40 5.30
CA PRO A 121 -24.29 -5.20 5.35
C PRO A 121 -23.80 -4.16 4.35
N ALA A 122 -24.73 -3.43 3.74
CA ALA A 122 -24.42 -2.38 2.78
C ALA A 122 -23.52 -1.30 3.38
N THR A 123 -23.83 -0.89 4.61
CA THR A 123 -23.08 0.09 5.38
C THR A 123 -22.79 -0.47 6.77
N VAL A 124 -21.55 -0.37 7.20
CA VAL A 124 -21.15 -0.57 8.60
C VAL A 124 -20.54 0.73 9.07
N PRO A 125 -21.04 1.31 10.18
CA PRO A 125 -20.40 2.47 10.77
C PRO A 125 -18.96 2.13 11.13
N GLU A 126 -18.01 2.78 10.49
CA GLU A 126 -16.58 2.57 10.74
C GLU A 126 -15.84 3.89 10.79
N ILE A 127 -15.01 4.03 11.79
CA ILE A 127 -14.07 5.14 11.88
C ILE A 127 -13.04 4.94 10.77
N LYS A 128 -12.90 5.93 9.89
CA LYS A 128 -11.86 5.89 8.85
C LYS A 128 -10.49 5.95 9.51
N ALA A 129 -9.55 5.16 9.02
CA ALA A 129 -8.16 5.28 9.46
C ALA A 129 -7.63 6.65 9.03
N ASP A 130 -6.98 7.33 9.96
CA ASP A 130 -6.29 8.58 9.66
C ASP A 130 -5.20 8.35 8.63
N LYS A 131 -5.12 9.25 7.66
CA LYS A 131 -4.05 9.24 6.68
C LYS A 131 -2.78 9.69 7.36
N LYS A 132 -1.84 8.76 7.55
CA LYS A 132 -0.53 9.07 8.10
C LYS A 132 0.22 10.01 7.15
N ILE A 133 0.76 11.07 7.72
CA ILE A 133 1.57 12.05 7.01
C ILE A 133 3.02 11.54 7.01
N GLY A 134 3.60 11.28 5.85
CA GLY A 134 4.98 10.78 5.76
C GLY A 134 5.99 11.91 6.04
N TYR A 135 6.99 11.66 6.85
CA TYR A 135 8.08 12.60 7.15
C TYR A 135 9.02 12.71 5.95
N ALA A 136 9.45 13.92 5.60
CA ALA A 136 10.52 14.16 4.64
C ALA A 136 11.83 14.47 5.41
N PHE A 137 12.89 13.71 5.15
CA PHE A 137 14.19 14.02 5.74
C PHE A 137 14.67 15.41 5.33
N ALA A 138 15.36 16.10 6.24
CA ALA A 138 16.20 17.23 5.89
C ALA A 138 17.54 16.73 5.31
N ASP A 139 18.20 17.54 4.49
CA ASP A 139 19.49 17.18 3.87
C ASP A 139 20.57 16.86 4.94
N GLN A 140 20.65 17.66 6.01
CA GLN A 140 21.57 17.44 7.12
C GLN A 140 21.31 16.12 7.86
N GLN A 141 20.02 15.70 7.96
CA GLN A 141 19.70 14.42 8.56
C GLN A 141 20.17 13.25 7.66
N ILE A 142 20.07 13.40 6.33
CA ILE A 142 20.57 12.42 5.39
C ILE A 142 22.09 12.30 5.47
N LEU A 143 22.79 13.41 5.48
CA LEU A 143 24.25 13.44 5.63
C LEU A 143 24.69 12.78 6.93
N ALA A 144 24.06 13.13 8.03
CA ALA A 144 24.35 12.52 9.33
C ALA A 144 24.03 11.00 9.37
N LEU A 145 22.98 10.54 8.69
CA LEU A 145 22.66 9.11 8.56
C LEU A 145 23.71 8.36 7.71
N ILE A 146 24.24 8.99 6.67
CA ILE A 146 25.30 8.45 5.83
C ILE A 146 26.62 8.37 6.64
N GLU A 147 26.95 9.40 7.40
CA GLU A 147 28.15 9.43 8.26
C GLU A 147 28.09 8.40 9.40
N ASP A 148 26.90 8.25 10.04
CA ASP A 148 26.68 7.24 11.09
C ASP A 148 26.73 5.80 10.55
N GLU A 149 26.58 5.62 9.24
CA GLU A 149 26.62 4.31 8.62
C GLU A 149 28.07 3.87 8.37
N LYS A 150 28.45 2.70 8.90
CA LYS A 150 29.82 2.17 8.78
C LYS A 150 30.03 1.29 7.53
N ASP A 151 28.95 0.75 6.99
CA ASP A 151 28.98 -0.13 5.82
C ASP A 151 28.83 0.71 4.54
N PRO A 152 29.85 0.79 3.67
CA PRO A 152 29.82 1.62 2.47
C PRO A 152 28.69 1.24 1.49
N LYS A 153 28.28 -0.04 1.48
CA LYS A 153 27.17 -0.49 0.63
C LYS A 153 25.83 0.12 1.09
N TRP A 154 25.63 0.27 2.39
CA TRP A 154 24.45 0.94 2.93
C TRP A 154 24.53 2.46 2.75
N GLN A 155 25.71 3.07 2.91
CA GLN A 155 25.92 4.50 2.58
C GLN A 155 25.52 4.77 1.12
N PHE A 156 26.03 3.95 0.19
CA PHE A 156 25.68 4.02 -1.23
C PHE A 156 24.16 3.92 -1.47
N SER A 157 23.50 3.01 -0.76
CA SER A 157 22.04 2.89 -0.86
C SER A 157 21.29 4.14 -0.37
N TYR A 158 21.75 4.75 0.72
CA TYR A 158 21.13 5.99 1.24
C TYR A 158 21.34 7.16 0.26
N GLN A 159 22.53 7.28 -0.32
CA GLN A 159 22.85 8.26 -1.34
C GLN A 159 21.95 8.12 -2.57
N LEU A 160 21.79 6.90 -3.08
CA LEU A 160 20.90 6.59 -4.21
C LEU A 160 19.44 6.94 -3.91
N LEU A 161 18.94 6.55 -2.73
CA LEU A 161 17.56 6.82 -2.31
C LEU A 161 17.29 8.32 -2.20
N ALA A 162 18.24 9.08 -1.65
CA ALA A 162 18.13 10.51 -1.45
C ALA A 162 18.18 11.28 -2.77
N THR A 163 19.18 10.98 -3.60
CA THR A 163 19.46 11.71 -4.85
C THR A 163 18.40 11.46 -5.93
N TYR A 164 17.89 10.25 -6.04
CA TYR A 164 16.93 9.90 -7.11
C TYR A 164 15.49 9.68 -6.61
N GLY A 165 15.25 9.87 -5.32
CA GLY A 165 13.92 9.65 -4.74
C GLY A 165 13.35 8.25 -4.99
N LEU A 166 14.21 7.23 -4.96
CA LEU A 166 13.85 5.85 -5.29
C LEU A 166 12.87 5.23 -4.29
N ARG A 167 12.03 4.31 -4.77
CA ARG A 167 11.44 3.32 -3.89
C ARG A 167 12.51 2.32 -3.47
N PRO A 168 12.50 1.78 -2.24
CA PRO A 168 13.50 0.78 -1.83
C PRO A 168 13.63 -0.41 -2.80
N ALA A 169 12.53 -0.84 -3.41
CA ALA A 169 12.54 -1.92 -4.39
C ALA A 169 13.25 -1.55 -5.70
N GLU A 170 13.38 -0.27 -6.02
CA GLU A 170 14.06 0.21 -7.24
C GLU A 170 15.58 0.04 -7.16
N LEU A 171 16.18 -0.02 -5.97
CA LEU A 171 17.63 -0.17 -5.80
C LEU A 171 18.22 -1.35 -6.60
N ARG A 172 17.49 -2.48 -6.69
CA ARG A 172 17.94 -3.65 -7.44
C ARG A 172 17.74 -3.57 -8.94
N ASN A 173 16.98 -2.58 -9.37
CA ASN A 173 16.50 -2.46 -10.75
C ASN A 173 17.10 -1.23 -11.43
N LEU A 174 18.31 -0.86 -11.04
CA LEU A 174 19.06 0.21 -11.65
C LEU A 174 19.85 -0.33 -12.86
N ARG A 175 19.84 0.40 -13.97
CA ARG A 175 20.58 0.05 -15.19
C ARG A 175 21.09 1.31 -15.85
N ILE A 176 22.31 1.23 -16.39
CA ILE A 176 22.82 2.23 -17.31
C ILE A 176 22.30 1.89 -18.71
N GLN A 177 21.80 2.89 -19.41
CA GLN A 177 21.35 2.79 -20.81
C GLN A 177 21.97 3.92 -21.62
N ASP A 178 22.17 3.69 -22.90
CA ASP A 178 22.62 4.74 -23.82
C ASP A 178 21.43 5.69 -24.09
N GLY A 179 21.67 6.98 -23.95
CA GLY A 179 20.73 8.05 -24.22
C GLY A 179 21.24 9.01 -25.26
N VAL A 180 20.43 10.02 -25.61
CA VAL A 180 20.77 11.00 -26.63
C VAL A 180 22.04 11.81 -26.28
N ASN A 181 22.26 12.08 -25.00
CA ASN A 181 23.38 12.89 -24.50
C ASN A 181 24.41 12.06 -23.71
N GLY A 182 24.57 10.79 -24.05
CA GLY A 182 25.46 9.86 -23.35
C GLY A 182 24.71 8.88 -22.44
N LYS A 183 25.44 8.25 -21.53
CA LYS A 183 24.89 7.24 -20.66
C LYS A 183 23.93 7.83 -19.63
N GLU A 184 22.83 7.14 -19.39
CA GLU A 184 21.74 7.54 -18.50
C GLU A 184 21.43 6.46 -17.48
N LEU A 185 21.12 6.86 -16.25
CA LEU A 185 20.70 5.93 -15.22
C LEU A 185 19.17 5.76 -15.27
N TRP A 186 18.72 4.50 -15.32
CA TRP A 186 17.31 4.11 -15.41
C TRP A 186 16.89 3.19 -14.27
N SER A 187 15.65 3.34 -13.81
CA SER A 187 14.95 2.34 -13.02
C SER A 187 14.09 1.50 -13.95
N ILE A 188 14.41 0.21 -14.07
CA ILE A 188 13.61 -0.77 -14.84
C ILE A 188 12.57 -1.48 -13.97
N TYR A 189 12.38 -1.04 -12.72
CA TYR A 189 11.40 -1.61 -11.80
C TYR A 189 9.98 -1.36 -12.30
N ARG A 190 9.22 -2.45 -12.41
CA ARG A 190 7.82 -2.43 -12.81
C ARG A 190 6.91 -2.79 -11.64
N LYS A 191 6.32 -1.78 -11.01
CA LYS A 191 5.35 -1.97 -9.94
C LYS A 191 3.98 -2.33 -10.53
N SER A 192 3.35 -3.41 -10.02
CA SER A 192 1.97 -3.73 -10.37
C SER A 192 1.02 -2.60 -9.97
N LYS A 193 0.18 -2.16 -10.92
CA LYS A 193 -0.90 -1.21 -10.64
C LYS A 193 -2.06 -1.98 -9.98
N GLY A 194 -2.54 -1.49 -8.84
CA GLY A 194 -3.63 -2.14 -8.13
C GLY A 194 -4.92 -2.14 -8.95
N GLY A 195 -5.57 -3.30 -9.04
CA GLY A 195 -6.89 -3.44 -9.66
C GLY A 195 -6.92 -4.06 -11.05
N THR A 196 -5.84 -3.99 -11.83
CA THR A 196 -5.80 -4.55 -13.19
C THR A 196 -4.70 -5.60 -13.30
N LYS A 197 -5.08 -6.83 -13.68
CA LYS A 197 -4.11 -7.93 -13.86
C LYS A 197 -3.17 -7.60 -15.03
N GLY A 198 -1.87 -7.60 -14.76
CA GLY A 198 -0.84 -7.40 -15.79
C GLY A 198 -0.42 -5.95 -16.02
N ASP A 199 -1.14 -4.95 -15.53
CA ASP A 199 -0.76 -3.55 -15.68
C ASP A 199 0.34 -3.17 -14.66
N LYS A 200 1.46 -2.67 -15.18
CA LYS A 200 2.66 -2.31 -14.41
C LYS A 200 3.09 -0.89 -14.75
N THR A 201 3.85 -0.27 -13.86
CA THR A 201 4.50 1.02 -14.17
C THR A 201 5.59 0.82 -15.22
N GLU A 202 5.80 1.82 -16.08
CA GLU A 202 6.86 1.79 -17.05
C GLU A 202 8.25 2.07 -16.42
N PRO A 203 9.33 1.54 -17.01
CA PRO A 203 10.68 1.98 -16.73
C PRO A 203 10.81 3.50 -16.89
N ARG A 204 11.73 4.11 -16.13
CA ARG A 204 11.94 5.55 -16.21
C ARG A 204 13.40 5.93 -16.09
N LYS A 205 13.79 6.99 -16.79
CA LYS A 205 15.05 7.69 -16.56
C LYS A 205 15.02 8.33 -15.18
N LEU A 206 16.13 8.23 -14.45
CA LEU A 206 16.29 8.84 -13.16
C LEU A 206 16.83 10.26 -13.27
N GLN A 207 16.25 11.17 -12.52
CA GLN A 207 16.66 12.57 -12.47
C GLN A 207 17.31 12.83 -11.11
N ALA A 208 18.56 13.23 -11.11
CA ALA A 208 19.28 13.54 -9.88
C ALA A 208 18.80 14.87 -9.28
N LEU A 209 18.53 14.85 -7.97
CA LEU A 209 18.36 16.06 -7.16
C LEU A 209 19.30 15.96 -5.97
N PHE A 210 20.44 16.59 -6.08
CA PHE A 210 21.53 16.47 -5.12
C PHE A 210 21.10 16.90 -3.71
N VAL A 211 21.65 16.20 -2.73
CA VAL A 211 21.58 16.60 -1.31
C VAL A 211 22.55 17.76 -1.12
N LYS A 212 22.17 18.73 -0.30
CA LYS A 212 22.98 19.93 -0.05
C LYS A 212 23.67 19.83 1.31
N ASP A 213 24.90 20.34 1.36
CA ASP A 213 25.66 20.52 2.62
C ASP A 213 25.05 21.63 3.50
N ALA A 214 25.75 21.96 4.61
CA ALA A 214 25.30 23.00 5.53
C ALA A 214 25.35 24.41 4.92
N ASP A 215 26.20 24.61 3.94
CA ASP A 215 26.36 25.88 3.21
C ASP A 215 25.41 25.98 1.99
N GLY A 216 24.63 24.93 1.73
CA GLY A 216 23.67 24.86 0.63
C GLY A 216 24.28 24.38 -0.69
N ASN A 217 25.55 23.94 -0.71
CA ASN A 217 26.20 23.43 -1.90
C ASN A 217 25.74 22.01 -2.24
N PRO A 218 25.44 21.71 -3.52
CA PRO A 218 25.04 20.37 -3.92
C PRO A 218 26.22 19.38 -3.87
N ILE A 219 25.98 18.20 -3.31
CA ILE A 219 26.98 17.14 -3.21
C ILE A 219 26.74 16.12 -4.30
N ASP A 220 27.68 16.03 -5.25
CA ASP A 220 27.68 15.01 -6.29
C ASP A 220 28.51 13.80 -5.84
N TRP A 221 27.83 12.70 -5.48
CA TRP A 221 28.47 11.43 -5.10
C TRP A 221 28.87 10.55 -6.27
N LYS A 222 28.79 11.04 -7.51
CA LYS A 222 29.11 10.30 -8.74
C LYS A 222 28.37 8.97 -8.87
N LEU A 223 27.11 8.97 -8.46
CA LEU A 223 26.33 7.73 -8.29
C LEU A 223 26.12 6.98 -9.60
N GLN A 224 25.97 7.68 -10.73
CA GLN A 224 25.83 7.05 -12.04
C GLN A 224 27.09 6.30 -12.42
N GLU A 225 28.26 6.92 -12.27
CA GLU A 225 29.56 6.33 -12.55
C GLU A 225 29.81 5.11 -11.64
N ARG A 226 29.46 5.22 -10.35
CA ARG A 226 29.57 4.12 -9.39
C ARG A 226 28.69 2.91 -9.73
N ILE A 227 27.48 3.13 -10.26
CA ILE A 227 26.62 2.05 -10.79
C ILE A 227 27.25 1.45 -12.05
N GLU A 228 27.82 2.27 -12.92
CA GLU A 228 28.44 1.81 -14.17
C GLU A 228 29.63 0.89 -13.92
N ILE A 229 30.48 1.21 -12.96
CA ILE A 229 31.62 0.35 -12.56
C ILE A 229 31.19 -0.85 -11.72
N GLY A 230 29.90 -1.01 -11.43
CA GLY A 230 29.37 -2.18 -10.73
C GLY A 230 29.50 -2.14 -9.21
N GLU A 231 29.51 -0.94 -8.58
CA GLU A 231 29.55 -0.87 -7.12
C GLU A 231 28.39 -1.65 -6.49
N GLU A 232 28.71 -2.44 -5.50
CA GLU A 232 27.77 -3.38 -4.91
C GLU A 232 26.77 -2.74 -3.95
N LEU A 233 25.53 -3.16 -4.04
CA LEU A 233 24.50 -2.85 -3.07
C LEU A 233 24.56 -3.80 -1.86
N PRO A 234 24.05 -3.39 -0.70
CA PRO A 234 23.95 -4.27 0.46
C PRO A 234 22.97 -5.43 0.21
N PRO A 235 22.95 -6.46 1.07
CA PRO A 235 21.97 -7.53 0.98
C PRO A 235 20.57 -6.97 1.27
N LEU A 236 19.76 -6.84 0.23
CA LEU A 236 18.40 -6.29 0.29
C LEU A 236 17.31 -7.37 0.52
N GLY A 237 17.71 -8.59 0.93
CA GLY A 237 16.81 -9.72 1.15
C GLY A 237 16.48 -10.49 -0.14
N ASP A 238 15.54 -11.41 -0.08
CA ASP A 238 15.13 -12.24 -1.23
C ASP A 238 14.52 -11.38 -2.35
N VAL A 239 15.03 -11.55 -3.57
CA VAL A 239 14.59 -10.81 -4.78
C VAL A 239 13.13 -11.09 -5.09
N ASN A 240 12.69 -12.34 -4.92
CA ASN A 240 11.33 -12.76 -5.26
C ASN A 240 10.28 -12.25 -4.27
N LYS A 241 10.68 -11.82 -3.07
CA LYS A 241 9.80 -11.35 -2.00
C LYS A 241 9.76 -9.83 -1.83
N GLU A 242 10.40 -9.07 -2.72
CA GLU A 242 10.46 -7.60 -2.65
C GLU A 242 10.89 -7.05 -1.27
N LEU A 243 11.77 -7.75 -0.54
CA LEU A 243 12.14 -7.43 0.84
C LEU A 243 13.07 -6.23 1.01
N ALA A 244 13.47 -5.53 -0.06
CA ALA A 244 14.37 -4.37 0.01
C ALA A 244 13.91 -3.30 1.01
N GLY A 245 12.61 -2.99 1.03
CA GLY A 245 12.04 -2.05 2.01
C GLY A 245 12.11 -2.54 3.45
N SER A 246 11.98 -3.85 3.66
CA SER A 246 12.10 -4.50 4.98
C SER A 246 13.56 -4.48 5.46
N SER A 247 14.51 -4.81 4.60
CA SER A 247 15.95 -4.81 4.90
C SER A 247 16.42 -3.40 5.26
N LEU A 248 16.05 -2.41 4.45
CA LEU A 248 16.35 -1.00 4.73
C LEU A 248 15.73 -0.53 6.05
N ARG A 249 14.48 -0.88 6.33
CA ARG A 249 13.81 -0.56 7.60
C ARG A 249 14.53 -1.19 8.78
N THR A 250 14.94 -2.44 8.67
CA THR A 250 15.67 -3.17 9.72
C THR A 250 17.03 -2.52 9.96
N ARG A 251 17.74 -2.13 8.90
CA ARG A 251 19.04 -1.44 9.02
C ARG A 251 18.90 -0.08 9.73
N LEU A 252 18.01 0.77 9.25
CA LEU A 252 17.75 2.08 9.85
C LEU A 252 17.30 1.98 11.31
N LYS A 253 16.44 1.02 11.66
CA LYS A 253 16.00 0.83 13.06
C LYS A 253 17.14 0.54 14.05
N ARG A 254 18.29 0.07 13.60
CA ARG A 254 19.45 -0.19 14.47
C ARG A 254 20.25 1.07 14.76
N LYS A 255 19.97 2.18 14.07
CA LYS A 255 20.68 3.45 14.20
C LYS A 255 20.00 4.34 15.25
N LYS A 256 20.76 4.77 16.28
CA LYS A 256 20.24 5.67 17.33
C LYS A 256 19.76 6.99 16.73
N LEU A 257 20.54 7.56 15.80
CA LEU A 257 20.18 8.79 15.10
C LEU A 257 18.83 8.67 14.38
N TYR A 258 18.61 7.55 13.65
CA TYR A 258 17.33 7.35 13.00
C TYR A 258 16.15 7.22 13.98
N GLN A 259 16.36 6.60 15.14
CA GLN A 259 15.33 6.52 16.18
C GLN A 259 14.98 7.91 16.73
N GLN A 260 16.00 8.76 16.95
CA GLN A 260 15.78 10.14 17.37
C GLN A 260 14.97 10.92 16.33
N ILE A 261 15.37 10.88 15.06
CA ILE A 261 14.62 11.53 13.96
C ILE A 261 13.18 11.04 13.90
N LYS A 262 12.96 9.74 14.12
CA LYS A 262 11.63 9.15 14.12
C LYS A 262 10.76 9.65 15.28
N GLU A 263 11.31 9.80 16.48
CA GLU A 263 10.57 10.36 17.62
C GLU A 263 10.24 11.84 17.39
N ASP A 264 11.17 12.61 16.81
CA ASP A 264 10.93 14.02 16.50
C ASP A 264 9.87 14.17 15.40
N ALA A 265 9.90 13.33 14.37
CA ALA A 265 8.84 13.28 13.36
C ALA A 265 7.48 12.95 13.97
N LYS A 266 7.44 12.02 14.95
CA LYS A 266 6.20 11.65 15.65
C LYS A 266 5.61 12.81 16.45
N LYS A 267 6.45 13.64 17.09
CA LYS A 267 6.01 14.86 17.79
C LYS A 267 5.32 15.85 16.83
N LEU A 268 5.74 15.84 15.55
CA LEU A 268 5.11 16.62 14.47
C LEU A 268 3.89 15.95 13.84
N GLY A 269 3.41 14.83 14.38
CA GLY A 269 2.32 14.04 13.80
C GLY A 269 2.69 13.33 12.48
N GLN A 270 3.99 13.14 12.19
CA GLN A 270 4.49 12.57 10.94
C GLN A 270 5.13 11.20 11.17
N GLU A 271 5.07 10.35 10.13
CA GLU A 271 5.64 9.00 10.18
C GLU A 271 6.96 8.93 9.42
N CYS A 272 8.08 8.76 10.14
CA CYS A 272 9.40 8.54 9.57
C CYS A 272 9.59 7.06 9.24
N VAL A 273 9.78 6.77 7.96
CA VAL A 273 9.95 5.43 7.37
C VAL A 273 10.99 5.49 6.25
N PRO A 274 11.45 4.35 5.68
CA PRO A 274 12.38 4.38 4.54
C PRO A 274 11.94 5.26 3.35
N TYR A 275 10.65 5.47 3.18
CA TYR A 275 10.10 6.41 2.19
C TYR A 275 10.39 7.89 2.47
N SER A 276 10.91 8.23 3.65
CA SER A 276 11.28 9.61 4.01
C SER A 276 12.36 10.20 3.10
N PHE A 277 13.25 9.37 2.53
CA PHE A 277 14.15 9.79 1.44
C PHE A 277 13.38 10.28 0.21
N ARG A 278 12.37 9.53 -0.20
CA ARG A 278 11.55 9.88 -1.36
C ARG A 278 10.62 11.08 -1.08
N HIS A 279 10.15 11.24 0.15
CA HIS A 279 9.43 12.45 0.57
C HIS A 279 10.33 13.69 0.50
N ARG A 280 11.62 13.57 0.88
CA ARG A 280 12.61 14.64 0.70
C ARG A 280 12.74 15.02 -0.77
N TYR A 281 12.93 14.06 -1.66
CA TYR A 281 13.05 14.32 -3.09
C TYR A 281 11.84 15.11 -3.64
N ALA A 282 10.63 14.71 -3.28
CA ALA A 282 9.43 15.45 -3.66
C ALA A 282 9.42 16.86 -3.06
N LYS A 283 9.72 17.02 -1.77
CA LYS A 283 9.74 18.31 -1.08
C LYS A 283 10.73 19.28 -1.73
N GLU A 284 11.95 18.83 -1.95
CA GLU A 284 13.00 19.68 -2.54
C GLU A 284 12.72 19.97 -4.04
N SER A 285 12.08 19.04 -4.78
CA SER A 285 11.63 19.31 -6.14
C SER A 285 10.57 20.42 -6.20
N HIS A 286 9.62 20.42 -5.26
CA HIS A 286 8.63 21.51 -5.15
C HIS A 286 9.29 22.82 -4.71
N ALA A 287 10.22 22.79 -3.76
CA ALA A 287 10.97 23.96 -3.32
C ALA A 287 11.82 24.58 -4.46
N ALA A 288 12.30 23.74 -5.38
CA ALA A 288 13.01 24.18 -6.58
C ALA A 288 12.06 24.73 -7.68
N GLY A 289 10.75 24.76 -7.46
CA GLY A 289 9.77 25.28 -8.41
C GLY A 289 9.51 24.39 -9.63
N PHE A 290 9.85 23.10 -9.57
CA PHE A 290 9.60 22.21 -10.71
C PHE A 290 8.09 21.99 -10.93
N PRO A 291 7.63 21.94 -12.18
CA PRO A 291 6.24 21.62 -12.48
C PRO A 291 5.86 20.24 -11.91
N THR A 292 4.67 20.16 -11.33
CA THR A 292 4.15 18.93 -10.70
C THR A 292 4.18 17.72 -11.65
N SER A 293 3.90 17.93 -12.94
CA SER A 293 3.99 16.88 -13.97
C SER A 293 5.40 16.31 -14.13
N ASN A 294 6.40 17.17 -14.11
CA ASN A 294 7.80 16.77 -14.22
C ASN A 294 8.27 16.01 -12.97
N ILE A 295 7.85 16.47 -11.78
CA ILE A 295 8.16 15.77 -10.53
C ILE A 295 7.49 14.38 -10.53
N ALA A 296 6.22 14.30 -10.92
CA ALA A 296 5.48 13.04 -11.00
C ALA A 296 6.16 12.05 -11.97
N GLN A 297 6.58 12.52 -13.16
CA GLN A 297 7.32 11.74 -14.14
C GLN A 297 8.66 11.26 -13.58
N ALA A 298 9.47 12.15 -13.01
CA ALA A 298 10.75 11.81 -12.39
C ALA A 298 10.60 10.78 -11.27
N MET A 299 9.50 10.83 -10.52
CA MET A 299 9.18 9.88 -9.46
C MET A 299 8.47 8.60 -9.95
N GLY A 300 8.05 8.50 -11.20
CA GLY A 300 7.40 7.32 -11.78
C GLY A 300 6.02 7.03 -11.18
N HIS A 301 5.13 8.03 -11.19
CA HIS A 301 3.71 7.89 -10.87
C HIS A 301 2.90 8.98 -11.60
N SER A 302 1.57 8.83 -11.65
CA SER A 302 0.70 9.83 -12.26
C SER A 302 0.66 11.13 -11.46
N VAL A 303 0.33 12.25 -12.11
CA VAL A 303 0.12 13.54 -11.46
C VAL A 303 -0.92 13.44 -10.34
N GLN A 304 -2.02 12.71 -10.55
CA GLN A 304 -3.03 12.49 -9.53
C GLN A 304 -2.47 11.81 -8.27
N VAL A 305 -1.66 10.76 -8.44
CA VAL A 305 -0.99 10.08 -7.32
C VAL A 305 0.01 11.01 -6.63
N HIS A 306 0.68 11.87 -7.40
CA HIS A 306 1.59 12.87 -6.86
C HIS A 306 0.84 13.86 -5.96
N LEU A 307 -0.20 14.49 -6.47
CA LEU A 307 -1.01 15.44 -5.72
C LEU A 307 -1.62 14.83 -4.44
N GLN A 308 -2.12 13.60 -4.51
CA GLN A 308 -2.67 12.90 -3.33
C GLN A 308 -1.67 12.73 -2.18
N ASN A 309 -0.37 12.65 -2.47
CA ASN A 309 0.66 12.32 -1.48
C ASN A 309 1.62 13.46 -1.15
N TYR A 310 1.83 14.39 -2.10
CA TYR A 310 2.90 15.38 -2.04
C TYR A 310 2.44 16.84 -2.25
N ALA A 311 1.15 17.12 -2.54
CA ALA A 311 0.63 18.48 -2.73
C ALA A 311 0.97 19.41 -1.55
N ARG A 312 1.06 18.88 -0.33
CA ARG A 312 1.45 19.62 0.87
C ARG A 312 2.85 20.24 0.82
N PHE A 313 3.70 19.83 -0.11
CA PHE A 313 5.03 20.38 -0.31
C PHE A 313 5.06 21.51 -1.34
N THR A 314 3.96 21.75 -2.03
CA THR A 314 3.85 22.86 -2.97
C THR A 314 3.88 24.18 -2.18
N PRO A 315 4.89 25.05 -2.41
CA PRO A 315 4.91 26.36 -1.78
C PRO A 315 3.69 27.18 -2.21
N ASP A 316 3.13 27.96 -1.30
CA ASP A 316 2.14 28.96 -1.66
C ASP A 316 2.83 30.19 -2.25
N LEU A 317 3.04 30.18 -3.54
CA LEU A 317 3.63 31.28 -4.31
C LEU A 317 2.58 32.03 -5.15
N THR A 318 1.28 31.81 -4.87
CA THR A 318 0.20 32.34 -5.70
C THR A 318 0.31 33.85 -5.88
N THR A 319 0.43 34.60 -4.79
CA THR A 319 0.54 36.08 -4.81
C THR A 319 1.78 36.53 -5.61
N ASP A 320 2.92 35.88 -5.36
CA ASP A 320 4.18 36.26 -6.03
C ASP A 320 4.13 35.99 -7.53
N LEU A 321 3.53 34.85 -7.94
CA LEU A 321 3.38 34.51 -9.37
C LEU A 321 2.48 35.51 -10.09
N TYR A 322 1.34 35.87 -9.50
CA TYR A 322 0.44 36.88 -10.09
C TYR A 322 1.08 38.25 -10.11
N SER A 323 1.75 38.67 -9.04
CA SER A 323 2.46 39.95 -9.01
C SER A 323 3.60 39.99 -10.06
N LYS A 324 4.31 38.89 -10.24
CA LYS A 324 5.38 38.79 -11.26
C LYS A 324 4.81 38.82 -12.67
N ALA A 325 3.69 38.15 -12.92
CA ALA A 325 3.04 38.14 -14.24
C ALA A 325 2.47 39.51 -14.61
N ASN A 326 2.02 40.29 -13.63
CA ASN A 326 1.44 41.63 -13.82
C ASN A 326 2.46 42.76 -13.81
N LYS A 327 3.77 42.49 -13.60
CA LYS A 327 4.82 43.50 -13.78
C LYS A 327 4.91 43.82 -15.27
N ILE A 328 4.34 44.97 -15.65
CA ILE A 328 4.52 45.55 -16.97
C ILE A 328 6.00 45.95 -17.05
N SER A 329 6.72 45.44 -18.05
CA SER A 329 8.08 45.92 -18.34
C SER A 329 7.96 47.39 -18.73
N ALA A 330 8.47 48.31 -17.89
CA ALA A 330 8.58 49.71 -18.20
C ALA A 330 9.67 49.94 -19.23
#